data_466a0a87f2a48bf79e0e7c836de8a952
#
_entry.id   466a0a87f2a48bf79e0e7c836de8a952
#
_cell.length_a   1.000
_cell.length_b   1.000
_cell.length_c   1.000
_cell.angle_alpha   90.00
_cell.angle_beta   90.00
_cell.angle_gamma   90.00
#
_symmetry.space_group_name_H-M   'P 1'
#
loop_
_entity.id
_entity.type
_entity.pdbx_description
1 polymer ?
#
loop_
_entity_poly.entity_id
_entity_poly.type
_entity_poly.pdbx_seq_one_letter_code
_entity_poly.pdbx_strand_id
1 'polypeptide(L)'
;MRFRERPNSPAPVQTHGNNTVELIWTIVPSVFLFIVLVGTIYTMFGLTNFTSANSRPLQIRVVGHQWWWEFDYLNEHIVTADELVIPVGTRIEAQLLSQNVIHSFWVPELFGKTDVVPGHDNMSIFQADNVGTYRGQCTEFCGLQHAHMNFNVIVKSQDDYNTWLSAQEQSASSTPTDPTALAGQKLFLGSSGCQGCHGIVGVNLKDDQHLNSGADASVLVGPNLTHFGSRREIAGAVLQWDPATCVVVTGSNGQPSIQDPEACGLYQWLKDPQAVKPGNDMVIRSLSDTEIAQLIAYLESLK
;
A
#
# COMPACT_ATOMS: atom_id res chain seq x y z
N MET A 1 -8.65 58.39 0.69
CA MET A 1 -8.64 58.00 -0.75
C MET A 1 -7.91 59.11 -1.54
N ARG A 2 -6.69 58.88 -1.97
CA ARG A 2 -5.78 59.87 -2.56
C ARG A 2 -6.11 60.18 -4.03
N PHE A 3 -6.83 59.31 -4.72
CA PHE A 3 -7.11 59.39 -6.16
C PHE A 3 -8.58 59.54 -6.51
N ARG A 4 -9.38 60.05 -5.57
CA ARG A 4 -10.80 60.35 -5.87
C ARG A 4 -10.87 61.63 -6.70
N GLU A 5 -11.57 61.56 -7.84
CA GLU A 5 -11.83 62.73 -8.69
C GLU A 5 -12.57 63.80 -7.90
N ARG A 6 -12.07 65.05 -8.02
CA ARG A 6 -12.70 66.23 -7.43
C ARG A 6 -13.27 67.09 -8.51
N PRO A 7 -14.46 67.67 -8.34
CA PRO A 7 -15.01 68.62 -9.31
C PRO A 7 -14.01 69.75 -9.53
N ASN A 8 -13.72 70.03 -10.81
CA ASN A 8 -12.77 71.05 -11.27
C ASN A 8 -11.26 70.77 -11.02
N SER A 9 -10.87 69.54 -10.75
CA SER A 9 -9.45 69.24 -10.74
C SER A 9 -8.88 69.23 -12.15
N PRO A 10 -7.71 69.82 -12.38
CA PRO A 10 -7.05 69.77 -13.70
C PRO A 10 -6.72 68.31 -14.07
N ALA A 11 -6.71 68.01 -15.38
CA ALA A 11 -6.29 66.71 -15.86
C ALA A 11 -4.90 66.37 -15.33
N PRO A 12 -4.65 65.11 -14.88
CA PRO A 12 -3.34 64.75 -14.37
C PRO A 12 -2.27 64.92 -15.45
N VAL A 13 -1.11 65.36 -14.99
CA VAL A 13 0.05 65.54 -15.90
C VAL A 13 0.38 64.17 -16.49
N GLN A 14 0.45 64.08 -17.78
CA GLN A 14 0.84 62.87 -18.50
C GLN A 14 2.34 62.65 -18.31
N THR A 15 2.71 61.52 -17.67
CA THR A 15 4.10 61.12 -17.54
C THR A 15 4.43 60.09 -18.60
N HIS A 16 5.45 60.39 -19.41
CA HIS A 16 6.02 59.41 -20.33
C HIS A 16 6.83 58.38 -19.52
N GLY A 17 7.10 57.22 -20.12
CA GLY A 17 7.88 56.14 -19.49
C GLY A 17 9.23 56.60 -18.95
N ASN A 18 9.74 55.87 -17.99
CA ASN A 18 11.08 56.09 -17.44
C ASN A 18 11.93 54.83 -17.72
N ASN A 19 12.78 54.91 -18.75
CA ASN A 19 13.60 53.77 -19.18
C ASN A 19 14.44 53.15 -18.06
N THR A 20 14.89 53.93 -17.08
CA THR A 20 15.65 53.40 -15.94
C THR A 20 14.79 52.56 -15.03
N VAL A 21 13.59 53.05 -14.70
CA VAL A 21 12.64 52.30 -13.86
C VAL A 21 12.17 51.05 -14.58
N GLU A 22 11.87 51.14 -15.87
CA GLU A 22 11.47 50.03 -16.73
C GLU A 22 12.54 48.95 -16.80
N LEU A 23 13.81 49.35 -16.97
CA LEU A 23 14.92 48.42 -16.96
C LEU A 23 15.12 47.73 -15.62
N ILE A 24 14.99 48.48 -14.49
CA ILE A 24 15.15 47.93 -13.14
C ILE A 24 14.06 46.89 -12.84
N TRP A 25 12.79 47.22 -13.09
CA TRP A 25 11.70 46.25 -12.77
C TRP A 25 11.66 45.05 -13.72
N THR A 26 12.36 45.12 -14.88
CA THR A 26 12.53 43.97 -15.77
C THR A 26 13.72 43.12 -15.35
N ILE A 27 14.88 43.73 -15.12
CA ILE A 27 16.10 43.00 -14.78
C ILE A 27 16.05 42.33 -13.42
N VAL A 28 15.58 43.05 -12.38
CA VAL A 28 15.58 42.52 -11.02
C VAL A 28 14.71 41.24 -10.90
N PRO A 29 13.44 41.19 -11.35
CA PRO A 29 12.67 39.96 -11.37
C PRO A 29 13.28 38.88 -12.29
N SER A 30 13.84 39.26 -13.44
CA SER A 30 14.47 38.30 -14.36
C SER A 30 15.67 37.58 -13.73
N VAL A 31 16.52 38.32 -13.03
CA VAL A 31 17.66 37.73 -12.30
C VAL A 31 17.18 36.81 -11.19
N PHE A 32 16.16 37.22 -10.44
CA PHE A 32 15.57 36.37 -9.40
C PHE A 32 14.99 35.07 -9.99
N LEU A 33 14.22 35.15 -11.07
CA LEU A 33 13.65 33.98 -11.75
C LEU A 33 14.76 33.09 -12.33
N PHE A 34 15.85 33.65 -12.83
CA PHE A 34 16.99 32.88 -13.32
C PHE A 34 17.67 32.09 -12.19
N ILE A 35 17.82 32.67 -11.01
CA ILE A 35 18.38 31.98 -9.83
C ILE A 35 17.47 30.83 -9.42
N VAL A 36 16.13 31.04 -9.37
CA VAL A 36 15.16 30.02 -9.07
C VAL A 36 15.21 28.90 -10.12
N LEU A 37 15.29 29.24 -11.41
CA LEU A 37 15.38 28.26 -12.50
C LEU A 37 16.63 27.37 -12.35
N VAL A 38 17.81 27.98 -12.11
CA VAL A 38 19.04 27.20 -11.91
C VAL A 38 18.94 26.29 -10.68
N GLY A 39 18.39 26.78 -9.56
CA GLY A 39 18.16 26.00 -8.38
C GLY A 39 17.18 24.82 -8.63
N THR A 40 16.10 25.07 -9.36
CA THR A 40 15.13 24.03 -9.75
C THR A 40 15.79 22.95 -10.61
N ILE A 41 16.55 23.36 -11.64
CA ILE A 41 17.27 22.40 -12.51
C ILE A 41 18.24 21.55 -11.68
N TYR A 42 19.01 22.17 -10.79
CA TYR A 42 19.95 21.47 -9.92
C TYR A 42 19.24 20.42 -9.02
N THR A 43 18.15 20.81 -8.38
CA THR A 43 17.37 19.89 -7.53
C THR A 43 16.71 18.77 -8.34
N MET A 44 16.20 19.06 -9.53
CA MET A 44 15.63 18.04 -10.42
C MET A 44 16.67 16.97 -10.80
N PHE A 45 17.88 17.38 -11.15
CA PHE A 45 18.96 16.41 -11.43
C PHE A 45 19.32 15.58 -10.19
N GLY A 46 19.28 16.17 -8.99
CA GLY A 46 19.49 15.43 -7.73
C GLY A 46 18.42 14.38 -7.47
N LEU A 47 17.16 14.71 -7.74
CA LEU A 47 16.01 13.80 -7.53
C LEU A 47 15.93 12.67 -8.55
N THR A 48 16.50 12.83 -9.75
CA THR A 48 16.47 11.80 -10.81
C THR A 48 17.70 10.90 -10.83
N ASN A 49 18.80 11.31 -10.20
CA ASN A 49 20.05 10.55 -10.16
C ASN A 49 20.16 9.80 -8.82
N PHE A 50 19.47 8.65 -8.72
CA PHE A 50 19.61 7.76 -7.58
C PHE A 50 20.97 7.06 -7.60
N THR A 51 21.75 7.22 -6.54
CA THR A 51 22.95 6.40 -6.31
C THR A 51 22.50 5.13 -5.59
N SER A 52 22.13 4.11 -6.36
CA SER A 52 21.71 2.84 -5.77
C SER A 52 22.89 2.10 -5.14
N ALA A 53 22.72 1.59 -3.93
CA ALA A 53 23.69 0.71 -3.27
C ALA A 53 23.83 -0.62 -4.04
N ASN A 54 22.78 -1.06 -4.72
CA ASN A 54 22.76 -2.24 -5.57
C ASN A 54 22.79 -1.84 -7.04
N SER A 55 23.59 -2.53 -7.84
CA SER A 55 23.69 -2.34 -9.28
C SER A 55 22.40 -2.71 -10.04
N ARG A 56 21.53 -3.51 -9.43
CA ARG A 56 20.26 -3.96 -10.01
C ARG A 56 19.08 -3.38 -9.24
N PRO A 57 18.18 -2.66 -9.90
CA PRO A 57 16.95 -2.16 -9.27
C PRO A 57 16.03 -3.33 -8.88
N LEU A 58 15.27 -3.15 -7.80
CA LEU A 58 14.20 -4.05 -7.43
C LEU A 58 12.96 -3.69 -8.23
N GLN A 59 12.45 -4.64 -9.00
CA GLN A 59 11.29 -4.46 -9.87
C GLN A 59 10.03 -4.95 -9.16
N ILE A 60 9.10 -4.04 -8.93
CA ILE A 60 7.83 -4.30 -8.26
C ILE A 60 6.69 -3.92 -9.21
N ARG A 61 5.67 -4.77 -9.28
CA ARG A 61 4.37 -4.37 -9.81
C ARG A 61 3.48 -4.00 -8.63
N VAL A 62 2.85 -2.85 -8.70
CA VAL A 62 1.88 -2.35 -7.73
C VAL A 62 0.52 -2.36 -8.38
N VAL A 63 -0.42 -3.11 -7.83
CA VAL A 63 -1.78 -3.19 -8.35
C VAL A 63 -2.76 -2.60 -7.35
N GLY A 64 -3.51 -1.58 -7.79
CA GLY A 64 -4.59 -0.99 -7.02
C GLY A 64 -5.89 -1.75 -7.20
N HIS A 65 -6.47 -2.20 -6.09
CA HIS A 65 -7.80 -2.80 -6.01
C HIS A 65 -8.72 -1.90 -5.16
N GLN A 66 -10.02 -2.03 -5.28
CA GLN A 66 -10.97 -1.39 -4.34
C GLN A 66 -11.17 -2.29 -3.12
N TRP A 67 -10.56 -2.04 -1.95
CA TRP A 67 -9.69 -0.91 -1.55
C TRP A 67 -8.48 -1.47 -0.79
N TRP A 68 -7.51 -2.03 -1.50
CA TRP A 68 -6.27 -2.60 -0.97
C TRP A 68 -5.19 -2.56 -2.05
N TRP A 69 -3.92 -2.78 -1.68
CA TRP A 69 -2.78 -2.76 -2.59
C TRP A 69 -2.11 -4.13 -2.68
N GLU A 70 -1.88 -4.59 -3.90
CA GLU A 70 -1.07 -5.78 -4.19
C GLU A 70 0.33 -5.34 -4.62
N PHE A 71 1.35 -6.08 -4.14
CA PHE A 71 2.74 -5.85 -4.47
C PHE A 71 3.36 -7.15 -4.97
N ASP A 72 3.70 -7.18 -6.26
CA ASP A 72 4.32 -8.33 -6.91
C ASP A 72 5.81 -8.06 -7.09
N TYR A 73 6.64 -8.89 -6.51
CA TYR A 73 8.09 -8.88 -6.68
C TYR A 73 8.44 -9.71 -7.91
N LEU A 74 8.67 -9.02 -9.05
CA LEU A 74 8.68 -9.67 -10.38
C LEU A 74 9.82 -10.68 -10.57
N ASN A 75 10.97 -10.46 -9.93
CA ASN A 75 12.12 -11.37 -10.04
C ASN A 75 12.10 -12.47 -8.98
N GLU A 76 11.49 -12.22 -7.85
CA GLU A 76 11.44 -13.07 -6.67
C GLU A 76 10.19 -13.98 -6.65
N HIS A 77 9.20 -13.68 -7.51
CA HIS A 77 7.93 -14.40 -7.60
C HIS A 77 7.16 -14.47 -6.29
N ILE A 78 7.12 -13.36 -5.57
CA ILE A 78 6.42 -13.19 -4.29
C ILE A 78 5.32 -12.15 -4.47
N VAL A 79 4.17 -12.39 -3.85
CA VAL A 79 3.04 -11.46 -3.81
C VAL A 79 2.67 -11.14 -2.38
N THR A 80 2.67 -9.85 -2.05
CA THR A 80 2.23 -9.35 -0.74
C THR A 80 1.02 -8.42 -0.87
N ALA A 81 0.40 -8.07 0.23
CA ALA A 81 -0.73 -7.15 0.23
C ALA A 81 -0.62 -6.15 1.39
N ASP A 82 -0.83 -4.87 1.07
CA ASP A 82 -0.80 -3.71 1.96
C ASP A 82 0.55 -3.47 2.68
N GLU A 83 1.54 -4.34 2.49
CA GLU A 83 2.90 -4.20 3.02
C GLU A 83 3.93 -4.41 1.90
N LEU A 84 4.67 -3.35 1.55
CA LEU A 84 5.78 -3.38 0.60
C LEU A 84 7.10 -3.41 1.39
N VAL A 85 7.82 -4.50 1.36
CA VAL A 85 9.12 -4.65 2.04
C VAL A 85 10.25 -4.42 1.05
N ILE A 86 11.17 -3.51 1.35
CA ILE A 86 12.28 -3.14 0.45
C ILE A 86 13.60 -3.02 1.21
N PRO A 87 14.75 -3.27 0.58
CA PRO A 87 16.05 -3.03 1.18
C PRO A 87 16.44 -1.55 1.11
N VAL A 88 17.08 -1.04 2.16
CA VAL A 88 17.58 0.33 2.24
C VAL A 88 18.59 0.63 1.12
N GLY A 89 18.56 1.84 0.58
CA GLY A 89 19.51 2.30 -0.44
C GLY A 89 19.36 1.61 -1.80
N THR A 90 18.29 0.85 -2.02
CA THR A 90 18.04 0.19 -3.30
C THR A 90 17.03 0.99 -4.12
N ARG A 91 17.34 1.16 -5.40
CA ARG A 91 16.41 1.77 -6.36
C ARG A 91 15.24 0.82 -6.61
N ILE A 92 14.04 1.33 -6.44
CA ILE A 92 12.78 0.62 -6.70
C ILE A 92 12.20 1.14 -8.02
N GLU A 93 11.85 0.22 -8.91
CA GLU A 93 11.11 0.49 -10.14
C GLU A 93 9.74 -0.13 -10.01
N ALA A 94 8.74 0.70 -9.70
CA ALA A 94 7.37 0.28 -9.45
C ALA A 94 6.51 0.52 -10.70
N GLN A 95 6.09 -0.55 -11.37
CA GLN A 95 5.06 -0.53 -12.40
C GLN A 95 3.69 -0.43 -11.74
N LEU A 96 2.89 0.56 -12.07
CA LEU A 96 1.62 0.87 -11.43
C LEU A 96 0.44 0.49 -12.33
N LEU A 97 -0.42 -0.39 -11.85
CA LEU A 97 -1.57 -0.93 -12.54
C LEU A 97 -2.84 -0.81 -11.69
N SER A 98 -3.99 -0.65 -12.31
CA SER A 98 -5.28 -0.70 -11.63
C SER A 98 -6.16 -1.80 -12.19
N GLN A 99 -6.82 -2.54 -11.31
CA GLN A 99 -7.78 -3.57 -11.67
C GLN A 99 -9.21 -3.02 -11.89
N ASN A 100 -9.52 -1.83 -11.40
CA ASN A 100 -10.90 -1.34 -11.44
C ASN A 100 -11.02 0.16 -11.73
N VAL A 101 -10.76 1.03 -10.77
CA VAL A 101 -10.90 2.49 -10.90
C VAL A 101 -9.54 3.18 -10.81
N ILE A 102 -9.48 4.48 -11.05
CA ILE A 102 -8.26 5.24 -10.85
C ILE A 102 -7.94 5.29 -9.35
N HIS A 103 -6.68 5.03 -9.02
CA HIS A 103 -6.07 5.24 -7.70
C HIS A 103 -4.86 6.17 -7.85
N SER A 104 -4.20 6.54 -6.77
CA SER A 104 -2.90 7.20 -6.83
C SER A 104 -1.98 6.66 -5.72
N PHE A 105 -0.81 6.19 -6.12
CA PHE A 105 0.19 5.59 -5.25
C PHE A 105 1.09 6.67 -4.67
N TRP A 106 1.16 6.79 -3.35
CA TRP A 106 1.91 7.84 -2.68
C TRP A 106 2.43 7.45 -1.31
N VAL A 107 3.72 7.69 -1.09
CA VAL A 107 4.35 7.65 0.23
C VAL A 107 4.99 9.01 0.47
N PRO A 108 4.36 9.89 1.27
CA PRO A 108 4.75 11.30 1.43
C PRO A 108 6.23 11.52 1.73
N GLU A 109 6.83 10.63 2.52
CA GLU A 109 8.22 10.72 2.97
C GLU A 109 9.24 10.19 1.96
N LEU A 110 8.82 9.45 0.93
CA LEU A 110 9.73 8.79 -0.01
C LEU A 110 9.66 9.36 -1.42
N PHE A 111 8.47 9.64 -1.94
CA PHE A 111 8.28 10.08 -3.32
C PHE A 111 6.96 10.82 -3.54
N GLY A 112 6.85 11.50 -4.69
CA GLY A 112 5.64 12.17 -5.14
C GLY A 112 4.56 11.18 -5.58
N LYS A 113 3.28 11.59 -5.52
CA LYS A 113 2.17 10.76 -5.96
C LYS A 113 2.20 10.48 -7.46
N THR A 114 1.81 9.27 -7.84
CA THR A 114 1.68 8.83 -9.23
C THR A 114 0.35 8.11 -9.40
N ASP A 115 -0.43 8.52 -10.38
CA ASP A 115 -1.74 7.95 -10.63
C ASP A 115 -1.63 6.52 -11.17
N VAL A 116 -2.59 5.69 -10.78
CA VAL A 116 -2.71 4.29 -11.14
C VAL A 116 -3.99 4.14 -11.94
N VAL A 117 -3.86 4.10 -13.28
CA VAL A 117 -4.98 4.27 -14.21
C VAL A 117 -5.30 2.93 -14.88
N PRO A 118 -6.59 2.50 -14.90
CA PRO A 118 -6.97 1.28 -15.60
C PRO A 118 -6.58 1.32 -17.09
N GLY A 119 -5.91 0.26 -17.54
CA GLY A 119 -5.50 0.12 -18.94
C GLY A 119 -4.31 1.00 -19.35
N HIS A 120 -3.64 1.65 -18.39
CA HIS A 120 -2.46 2.45 -18.64
C HIS A 120 -1.39 2.17 -17.57
N ASP A 121 -0.21 1.74 -18.01
CA ASP A 121 0.91 1.41 -17.13
C ASP A 121 1.69 2.69 -16.82
N ASN A 122 1.68 3.11 -15.57
CA ASN A 122 2.55 4.16 -15.08
C ASN A 122 3.78 3.57 -14.36
N MET A 123 4.81 4.37 -14.18
CA MET A 123 6.03 4.00 -13.48
C MET A 123 6.32 4.99 -12.37
N SER A 124 6.62 4.51 -11.17
CA SER A 124 7.19 5.29 -10.08
C SER A 124 8.58 4.77 -9.76
N ILE A 125 9.55 5.67 -9.63
CA ILE A 125 10.93 5.32 -9.28
C ILE A 125 11.28 6.04 -7.99
N PHE A 126 11.74 5.29 -6.99
CA PHE A 126 12.11 5.84 -5.69
C PHE A 126 13.19 5.00 -5.00
N GLN A 127 13.72 5.54 -3.91
CA GLN A 127 14.69 4.90 -3.04
C GLN A 127 14.42 5.37 -1.61
N ALA A 128 14.60 4.49 -0.64
CA ALA A 128 14.56 4.84 0.78
C ALA A 128 15.96 4.74 1.36
N ASP A 129 16.46 5.82 1.94
CA ASP A 129 17.83 5.90 2.45
C ASP A 129 17.95 5.53 3.94
N ASN A 130 16.85 5.35 4.65
CA ASN A 130 16.82 4.98 6.04
C ASN A 130 15.92 3.78 6.29
N VAL A 131 16.33 2.88 7.18
CA VAL A 131 15.51 1.79 7.70
C VAL A 131 14.34 2.37 8.51
N GLY A 132 13.14 1.82 8.31
CA GLY A 132 11.93 2.30 8.99
C GLY A 132 10.65 1.82 8.32
N THR A 133 9.52 2.23 8.85
CA THR A 133 8.21 2.00 8.26
C THR A 133 7.59 3.34 7.85
N TYR A 134 7.24 3.44 6.58
CA TYR A 134 6.72 4.65 5.96
C TYR A 134 5.28 4.41 5.53
N ARG A 135 4.38 5.28 5.96
CA ARG A 135 2.96 5.16 5.63
C ARG A 135 2.68 5.64 4.22
N GLY A 136 2.04 4.78 3.43
CA GLY A 136 1.49 5.09 2.12
C GLY A 136 -0.03 5.14 2.13
N GLN A 137 -0.60 5.82 1.15
CA GLN A 137 -2.06 5.95 1.01
C GLN A 137 -2.48 6.18 -0.43
N CYS A 138 -3.71 5.83 -0.75
CA CYS A 138 -4.36 6.23 -1.99
C CYS A 138 -4.67 7.73 -1.96
N THR A 139 -4.32 8.45 -3.02
CA THR A 139 -4.50 9.92 -3.11
C THR A 139 -5.30 10.37 -4.33
N GLU A 140 -6.01 9.45 -4.99
CA GLU A 140 -7.04 9.73 -5.96
C GLU A 140 -8.34 9.08 -5.54
N PHE A 141 -9.46 9.83 -5.57
CA PHE A 141 -10.74 9.32 -5.09
C PHE A 141 -11.16 8.05 -5.85
N CYS A 142 -11.20 6.93 -5.14
CA CYS A 142 -11.44 5.60 -5.69
C CYS A 142 -12.73 4.94 -5.16
N GLY A 143 -13.61 5.70 -4.52
CA GLY A 143 -14.90 5.22 -4.02
C GLY A 143 -15.04 5.26 -2.50
N LEU A 144 -15.97 4.46 -1.98
CA LEU A 144 -16.48 4.56 -0.60
C LEU A 144 -15.38 4.42 0.48
N GLN A 145 -14.40 3.57 0.27
CA GLN A 145 -13.32 3.31 1.22
C GLN A 145 -11.98 3.95 0.82
N HIS A 146 -12.03 4.99 0.00
CA HIS A 146 -10.83 5.73 -0.39
C HIS A 146 -9.92 6.13 0.78
N ALA A 147 -10.51 6.65 1.86
CA ALA A 147 -9.77 7.06 3.06
C ALA A 147 -9.15 5.86 3.85
N HIS A 148 -9.61 4.65 3.56
CA HIS A 148 -9.19 3.40 4.21
C HIS A 148 -8.41 2.48 3.26
N MET A 149 -7.81 3.05 2.22
CA MET A 149 -6.94 2.34 1.28
C MET A 149 -5.49 2.78 1.51
N ASN A 150 -4.92 2.26 2.58
CA ASN A 150 -3.57 2.57 3.02
C ASN A 150 -2.65 1.34 2.87
N PHE A 151 -1.35 1.57 3.01
CA PHE A 151 -0.32 0.54 3.00
C PHE A 151 0.92 1.01 3.76
N ASN A 152 1.87 0.10 4.00
CA ASN A 152 3.16 0.45 4.57
C ASN A 152 4.30 0.05 3.63
N VAL A 153 5.31 0.93 3.54
CA VAL A 153 6.62 0.58 3.00
C VAL A 153 7.56 0.30 4.17
N ILE A 154 7.99 -0.95 4.28
CA ILE A 154 8.85 -1.44 5.36
C ILE A 154 10.27 -1.54 4.81
N VAL A 155 11.11 -0.59 5.17
CA VAL A 155 12.51 -0.53 4.73
C VAL A 155 13.38 -1.28 5.73
N LYS A 156 14.08 -2.30 5.26
CA LYS A 156 14.95 -3.17 6.06
C LYS A 156 16.42 -2.97 5.71
N SER A 157 17.32 -3.37 6.62
CA SER A 157 18.72 -3.58 6.26
C SER A 157 18.80 -4.65 5.16
N GLN A 158 19.92 -4.72 4.42
CA GLN A 158 20.06 -5.73 3.36
C GLN A 158 19.97 -7.15 3.93
N ASP A 159 20.56 -7.41 5.11
CA ASP A 159 20.54 -8.73 5.75
C ASP A 159 19.14 -9.12 6.24
N ASP A 160 18.41 -8.18 6.84
CA ASP A 160 17.02 -8.40 7.26
C ASP A 160 16.08 -8.58 6.07
N TYR A 161 16.33 -7.87 4.96
CA TYR A 161 15.58 -8.05 3.71
C TYR A 161 15.82 -9.45 3.15
N ASN A 162 17.06 -9.91 3.07
CA ASN A 162 17.40 -11.24 2.58
C ASN A 162 16.77 -12.34 3.45
N THR A 163 16.75 -12.14 4.77
CA THR A 163 16.07 -13.05 5.71
C THR A 163 14.57 -13.09 5.46
N TRP A 164 13.95 -11.93 5.32
CA TRP A 164 12.53 -11.81 4.99
C TRP A 164 12.22 -12.46 3.63
N LEU A 165 13.02 -12.18 2.60
CA LEU A 165 12.87 -12.74 1.26
C LEU A 165 12.89 -14.26 1.29
N SER A 166 13.91 -14.84 1.93
CA SER A 166 14.03 -16.29 2.06
C SER A 166 12.86 -16.94 2.82
N ALA A 167 12.22 -16.21 3.74
CA ALA A 167 10.99 -16.67 4.40
C ALA A 167 9.80 -16.60 3.44
N GLN A 168 9.70 -15.54 2.66
CA GLN A 168 8.58 -15.38 1.69
C GLN A 168 8.65 -16.36 0.51
N GLU A 169 9.83 -16.85 0.15
CA GLU A 169 10.02 -17.87 -0.89
C GLU A 169 9.53 -19.27 -0.45
N GLN A 170 9.25 -19.46 0.84
CA GLN A 170 8.75 -20.73 1.34
C GLN A 170 7.24 -20.85 1.06
N SER A 171 6.82 -22.02 0.63
CA SER A 171 5.40 -22.33 0.58
C SER A 171 4.84 -22.47 2.00
N ALA A 172 3.59 -22.11 2.19
CA ALA A 172 2.90 -22.37 3.46
C ALA A 172 2.88 -23.88 3.75
N SER A 173 2.89 -24.26 5.05
CA SER A 173 2.72 -25.65 5.45
C SER A 173 1.38 -26.19 4.93
N SER A 174 1.43 -27.29 4.19
CA SER A 174 0.23 -27.89 3.59
C SER A 174 -0.77 -28.40 4.65
N THR A 175 -0.31 -28.74 5.86
CA THR A 175 -1.18 -29.26 6.92
C THR A 175 -0.68 -28.79 8.30
N PRO A 176 -1.47 -27.99 9.02
CA PRO A 176 -1.14 -27.60 10.39
C PRO A 176 -1.14 -28.81 11.34
N THR A 177 -0.23 -28.79 12.32
CA THR A 177 -0.16 -29.82 13.37
C THR A 177 -1.12 -29.53 14.54
N ASP A 178 -1.45 -28.26 14.77
CA ASP A 178 -2.45 -27.87 15.78
C ASP A 178 -3.86 -28.24 15.33
N PRO A 179 -4.66 -28.94 16.18
CA PRO A 179 -6.00 -29.36 15.81
C PRO A 179 -6.97 -28.21 15.50
N THR A 180 -6.81 -27.06 16.17
CA THR A 180 -7.65 -25.87 15.96
C THR A 180 -7.32 -25.23 14.62
N ALA A 181 -6.04 -25.07 14.30
CA ALA A 181 -5.58 -24.57 13.00
C ALA A 181 -5.97 -25.53 11.86
N LEU A 182 -5.91 -26.84 12.08
CA LEU A 182 -6.36 -27.84 11.09
C LEU A 182 -7.86 -27.73 10.82
N ALA A 183 -8.68 -27.48 11.86
CA ALA A 183 -10.10 -27.20 11.67
C ALA A 183 -10.33 -25.91 10.88
N GLY A 184 -9.55 -24.85 11.15
CA GLY A 184 -9.55 -23.60 10.41
C GLY A 184 -9.18 -23.78 8.92
N GLN A 185 -8.16 -24.60 8.62
CA GLN A 185 -7.80 -24.94 7.24
C GLN A 185 -8.97 -25.61 6.50
N LYS A 186 -9.65 -26.56 7.16
CA LYS A 186 -10.84 -27.22 6.56
C LYS A 186 -11.98 -26.24 6.30
N LEU A 187 -12.17 -25.26 7.19
CA LEU A 187 -13.15 -24.18 6.98
C LEU A 187 -12.75 -23.31 5.79
N PHE A 188 -11.48 -22.89 5.72
CA PHE A 188 -10.94 -22.06 4.63
C PHE A 188 -11.15 -22.73 3.26
N LEU A 189 -10.82 -24.03 3.15
CA LEU A 189 -10.95 -24.81 1.91
C LEU A 189 -12.39 -25.30 1.64
N GLY A 190 -13.30 -25.13 2.57
CA GLY A 190 -14.64 -25.71 2.51
C GLY A 190 -15.76 -24.68 2.65
N SER A 191 -16.55 -24.85 3.70
CA SER A 191 -17.85 -24.18 3.87
C SER A 191 -17.80 -22.67 4.09
N SER A 192 -16.65 -22.09 4.45
CA SER A 192 -16.52 -20.63 4.60
C SER A 192 -16.36 -19.91 3.25
N GLY A 193 -15.94 -20.63 2.19
CA GLY A 193 -15.78 -20.07 0.84
C GLY A 193 -14.52 -19.21 0.64
N CYS A 194 -13.64 -19.10 1.63
CA CYS A 194 -12.45 -18.20 1.58
C CYS A 194 -11.54 -18.49 0.39
N GLN A 195 -11.31 -19.78 0.06
CA GLN A 195 -10.47 -20.19 -1.06
C GLN A 195 -10.95 -19.72 -2.45
N GLY A 196 -12.19 -19.29 -2.56
CA GLY A 196 -12.73 -18.75 -3.82
C GLY A 196 -12.22 -17.35 -4.15
N CYS A 197 -11.70 -16.64 -3.15
CA CYS A 197 -11.16 -15.28 -3.30
C CYS A 197 -9.69 -15.15 -2.86
N HIS A 198 -9.22 -16.01 -1.95
CA HIS A 198 -7.88 -15.95 -1.37
C HIS A 198 -7.02 -17.16 -1.77
N GLY A 199 -5.76 -16.88 -2.11
CA GLY A 199 -4.76 -17.89 -2.40
C GLY A 199 -3.77 -18.10 -1.25
N ILE A 200 -3.32 -19.35 -1.09
CA ILE A 200 -2.23 -19.75 -0.21
C ILE A 200 -1.36 -20.73 -0.98
N VAL A 201 -0.11 -20.35 -1.28
CA VAL A 201 0.85 -21.19 -2.00
C VAL A 201 1.18 -22.43 -1.18
N GLY A 202 1.14 -23.59 -1.83
CA GLY A 202 1.31 -24.89 -1.17
C GLY A 202 0.02 -25.48 -0.60
N VAL A 203 -1.10 -24.74 -0.62
CA VAL A 203 -2.40 -25.21 -0.11
C VAL A 203 -3.45 -25.25 -1.24
N ASN A 204 -3.87 -24.10 -1.77
CA ASN A 204 -4.83 -24.02 -2.87
C ASN A 204 -4.25 -23.31 -4.12
N LEU A 205 -3.03 -22.77 -4.02
CA LEU A 205 -2.24 -22.31 -5.16
C LEU A 205 -0.97 -23.16 -5.29
N LYS A 206 -0.54 -23.38 -6.53
CA LYS A 206 0.69 -24.10 -6.81
C LYS A 206 1.93 -23.21 -6.61
N ASP A 207 1.85 -21.97 -7.08
CA ASP A 207 2.89 -20.95 -6.99
C ASP A 207 2.26 -19.55 -7.13
N ASP A 208 3.04 -18.49 -6.91
CA ASP A 208 2.62 -17.11 -7.09
C ASP A 208 2.74 -16.60 -8.54
N GLN A 209 3.23 -17.42 -9.48
CA GLN A 209 3.49 -17.00 -10.86
C GLN A 209 2.21 -16.62 -11.61
N HIS A 210 1.08 -17.22 -11.25
CA HIS A 210 -0.22 -16.89 -11.85
C HIS A 210 -0.70 -15.48 -11.49
N LEU A 211 -0.23 -14.95 -10.38
CA LEU A 211 -0.55 -13.59 -9.92
C LEU A 211 0.31 -12.54 -10.64
N ASN A 212 1.46 -12.95 -11.17
CA ASN A 212 2.44 -12.09 -11.87
C ASN A 212 2.17 -11.90 -13.37
N SER A 213 1.25 -12.63 -13.98
CA SER A 213 0.92 -12.47 -15.40
C SER A 213 -0.16 -11.40 -15.57
N GLY A 214 0.22 -10.21 -15.96
CA GLY A 214 -0.62 -9.00 -16.05
C GLY A 214 -1.98 -9.10 -16.76
N ALA A 215 -2.25 -10.21 -17.47
CA ALA A 215 -3.56 -10.53 -18.05
C ALA A 215 -4.43 -11.42 -17.15
N ASP A 216 -3.82 -12.17 -16.22
CA ASP A 216 -4.48 -13.15 -15.35
C ASP A 216 -4.40 -12.77 -13.85
N ALA A 217 -3.96 -11.55 -13.52
CA ALA A 217 -3.99 -11.00 -12.17
C ALA A 217 -5.41 -11.00 -11.54
N SER A 218 -6.42 -11.39 -12.31
CA SER A 218 -7.82 -11.45 -11.90
C SER A 218 -8.27 -12.77 -11.27
N VAL A 219 -7.36 -13.72 -11.07
CA VAL A 219 -7.77 -15.06 -10.56
C VAL A 219 -8.18 -14.99 -9.08
N LEU A 220 -7.66 -14.04 -8.31
CA LEU A 220 -8.05 -13.86 -6.92
C LEU A 220 -8.58 -12.44 -6.69
N VAL A 221 -9.80 -12.37 -6.19
CA VAL A 221 -10.45 -11.09 -5.83
C VAL A 221 -9.86 -10.50 -4.54
N GLY A 222 -9.34 -11.35 -3.67
CA GLY A 222 -8.78 -10.97 -2.37
C GLY A 222 -7.27 -11.21 -2.28
N PRO A 223 -6.61 -10.62 -1.27
CA PRO A 223 -5.18 -10.74 -1.05
C PRO A 223 -4.69 -12.19 -0.95
N ASN A 224 -3.47 -12.43 -1.45
CA ASN A 224 -2.71 -13.64 -1.16
C ASN A 224 -2.45 -13.75 0.35
N LEU A 225 -2.74 -14.91 0.96
CA LEU A 225 -2.63 -15.14 2.39
C LEU A 225 -1.49 -16.09 2.79
N THR A 226 -0.58 -16.43 1.88
CA THR A 226 0.51 -17.42 2.08
C THR A 226 1.30 -17.15 3.36
N HIS A 227 1.66 -15.89 3.62
CA HIS A 227 2.43 -15.46 4.78
C HIS A 227 1.64 -14.49 5.68
N PHE A 228 0.34 -14.75 5.82
CA PHE A 228 -0.56 -13.88 6.59
C PHE A 228 -0.09 -13.70 8.04
N GLY A 229 0.37 -14.75 8.70
CA GLY A 229 0.82 -14.71 10.09
C GLY A 229 2.04 -13.80 10.35
N SER A 230 2.75 -13.37 9.31
CA SER A 230 3.87 -12.43 9.41
C SER A 230 3.48 -10.97 9.19
N ARG A 231 2.24 -10.68 8.77
CA ARG A 231 1.74 -9.31 8.56
C ARG A 231 1.54 -8.55 9.86
N ARG A 232 1.38 -7.24 9.76
CA ARG A 232 1.13 -6.34 10.89
C ARG A 232 -0.22 -5.64 10.79
N GLU A 233 -0.73 -5.48 9.58
CA GLU A 233 -1.97 -4.77 9.31
C GLU A 233 -2.86 -5.56 8.36
N ILE A 234 -4.18 -5.33 8.46
CA ILE A 234 -5.21 -5.98 7.64
C ILE A 234 -6.24 -4.94 7.18
N ALA A 235 -7.07 -5.33 6.23
CA ALA A 235 -8.16 -4.53 5.69
C ALA A 235 -7.72 -3.16 5.10
N GLY A 236 -6.59 -3.12 4.37
CA GLY A 236 -6.05 -1.86 3.84
C GLY A 236 -5.47 -0.99 4.95
N ALA A 237 -4.80 -1.62 5.91
CA ALA A 237 -4.20 -1.00 7.08
C ALA A 237 -5.20 -0.20 7.96
N VAL A 238 -6.46 -0.67 8.02
CA VAL A 238 -7.51 -0.14 8.91
C VAL A 238 -7.41 -0.77 10.30
N LEU A 239 -7.09 -2.07 10.35
CA LEU A 239 -6.95 -2.82 11.59
C LEU A 239 -5.53 -3.34 11.76
N GLN A 240 -5.10 -3.42 13.02
CA GLN A 240 -3.84 -4.05 13.38
C GLN A 240 -4.03 -5.58 13.46
N TRP A 241 -3.03 -6.31 12.98
CA TRP A 241 -2.87 -7.72 13.24
C TRP A 241 -1.75 -7.93 14.26
N ASP A 242 -2.12 -8.39 15.44
CA ASP A 242 -1.17 -8.76 16.50
C ASP A 242 -1.63 -10.09 17.13
N PRO A 243 -0.85 -11.17 16.97
CA PRO A 243 -1.15 -12.45 17.61
C PRO A 243 -1.33 -12.36 19.13
N ALA A 244 -0.66 -11.39 19.78
CA ALA A 244 -0.80 -11.19 21.23
C ALA A 244 -2.20 -10.70 21.65
N THR A 245 -2.93 -10.04 20.76
CA THR A 245 -4.32 -9.59 21.00
C THR A 245 -5.36 -10.60 20.53
N CYS A 246 -4.97 -11.53 19.67
CA CYS A 246 -5.86 -12.53 19.06
C CYS A 246 -5.68 -13.94 19.66
N VAL A 247 -5.45 -14.03 20.95
CA VAL A 247 -5.16 -15.31 21.64
C VAL A 247 -6.35 -16.27 21.59
N VAL A 248 -6.12 -17.44 20.98
CA VAL A 248 -7.12 -18.51 20.97
C VAL A 248 -7.07 -19.28 22.29
N VAL A 249 -8.19 -19.41 22.97
CA VAL A 249 -8.35 -20.12 24.23
C VAL A 249 -9.42 -21.19 24.11
N THR A 250 -9.42 -22.18 25.03
CA THR A 250 -10.53 -23.12 25.18
C THR A 250 -11.61 -22.49 26.05
N GLY A 251 -12.76 -22.23 25.47
CA GLY A 251 -13.91 -21.69 26.20
C GLY A 251 -14.49 -22.68 27.21
N SER A 252 -15.40 -22.21 28.06
CA SER A 252 -16.05 -23.01 29.09
C SER A 252 -16.87 -24.21 28.56
N ASN A 253 -17.26 -24.16 27.29
CA ASN A 253 -17.95 -25.22 26.56
C ASN A 253 -16.99 -26.22 25.88
N GLY A 254 -15.68 -26.09 26.10
CA GLY A 254 -14.65 -26.92 25.47
C GLY A 254 -14.35 -26.58 24.01
N GLN A 255 -14.94 -25.51 23.46
CA GLN A 255 -14.69 -25.06 22.08
C GLN A 255 -13.69 -23.92 22.04
N PRO A 256 -12.91 -23.78 20.94
CA PRO A 256 -12.02 -22.64 20.76
C PRO A 256 -12.81 -21.33 20.67
N SER A 257 -12.26 -20.29 21.29
CA SER A 257 -12.77 -18.91 21.27
C SER A 257 -11.61 -17.93 21.34
N ILE A 258 -11.85 -16.65 21.03
CA ILE A 258 -10.85 -15.59 21.22
C ILE A 258 -10.98 -15.02 22.63
N GLN A 259 -9.85 -14.85 23.31
CA GLN A 259 -9.81 -14.37 24.70
C GLN A 259 -10.40 -12.96 24.83
N ASP A 260 -10.05 -12.05 23.92
CA ASP A 260 -10.56 -10.68 23.85
C ASP A 260 -10.97 -10.35 22.40
N PRO A 261 -12.24 -10.61 22.03
CA PRO A 261 -12.72 -10.34 20.68
C PRO A 261 -12.67 -8.86 20.27
N GLU A 262 -12.80 -7.93 21.24
CA GLU A 262 -12.81 -6.49 20.97
C GLU A 262 -11.40 -5.97 20.69
N ALA A 263 -10.37 -6.55 21.29
CA ALA A 263 -8.97 -6.21 21.03
C ALA A 263 -8.40 -6.89 19.78
N CYS A 264 -9.03 -7.98 19.29
CA CYS A 264 -8.54 -8.73 18.14
C CYS A 264 -9.07 -8.16 16.81
N GLY A 265 -8.26 -7.42 16.08
CA GLY A 265 -8.64 -6.83 14.79
C GLY A 265 -9.07 -7.89 13.75
N LEU A 266 -8.40 -9.05 13.70
CA LEU A 266 -8.77 -10.11 12.78
C LEU A 266 -10.12 -10.76 13.14
N TYR A 267 -10.45 -10.86 14.43
CA TYR A 267 -11.79 -11.29 14.84
C TYR A 267 -12.86 -10.33 14.35
N GLN A 268 -12.67 -9.02 14.54
CA GLN A 268 -13.61 -8.00 14.08
C GLN A 268 -13.80 -8.06 12.56
N TRP A 269 -12.70 -8.22 11.81
CA TRP A 269 -12.74 -8.36 10.36
C TRP A 269 -13.51 -9.61 9.90
N LEU A 270 -13.23 -10.77 10.49
CA LEU A 270 -13.91 -12.03 10.14
C LEU A 270 -15.36 -12.07 10.64
N LYS A 271 -15.69 -11.33 11.69
CA LYS A 271 -17.06 -11.27 12.25
C LYS A 271 -18.00 -10.50 11.35
N ASP A 272 -17.57 -9.33 10.87
CA ASP A 272 -18.34 -8.48 9.95
C ASP A 272 -17.44 -7.56 9.13
N PRO A 273 -16.95 -8.02 7.97
CA PRO A 273 -16.13 -7.19 7.10
C PRO A 273 -16.84 -5.91 6.64
N GLN A 274 -18.17 -5.96 6.50
CA GLN A 274 -18.96 -4.83 6.04
C GLN A 274 -19.14 -3.76 7.12
N ALA A 275 -19.13 -4.13 8.41
CA ALA A 275 -19.13 -3.16 9.51
C ALA A 275 -17.79 -2.43 9.61
N VAL A 276 -16.66 -3.12 9.37
CA VAL A 276 -15.31 -2.54 9.41
C VAL A 276 -15.04 -1.65 8.20
N LYS A 277 -15.39 -2.13 7.00
CA LYS A 277 -15.07 -1.49 5.72
C LYS A 277 -16.26 -1.62 4.75
N PRO A 278 -17.31 -0.80 4.93
CA PRO A 278 -18.53 -0.91 4.14
C PRO A 278 -18.29 -0.87 2.62
N GLY A 279 -18.93 -1.75 1.89
CA GLY A 279 -18.85 -1.82 0.43
C GLY A 279 -17.63 -2.59 -0.11
N ASN A 280 -16.84 -3.25 0.74
CA ASN A 280 -15.76 -4.13 0.29
C ASN A 280 -16.33 -5.43 -0.33
N ASP A 281 -15.52 -6.08 -1.18
CA ASP A 281 -15.92 -7.31 -1.91
C ASP A 281 -15.88 -8.57 -1.04
N MET A 282 -15.39 -8.50 0.19
CA MET A 282 -15.38 -9.64 1.12
C MET A 282 -16.76 -9.83 1.75
N VAL A 283 -17.67 -10.43 0.97
CA VAL A 283 -19.01 -10.79 1.41
C VAL A 283 -18.99 -12.27 1.82
N ILE A 284 -18.98 -12.52 3.13
CA ILE A 284 -18.93 -13.86 3.69
C ILE A 284 -20.21 -14.18 4.44
N ARG A 285 -20.51 -15.49 4.60
CA ARG A 285 -21.59 -15.91 5.52
C ARG A 285 -21.24 -15.54 6.96
N SER A 286 -22.23 -15.42 7.80
CA SER A 286 -21.99 -15.27 9.24
C SER A 286 -21.20 -16.48 9.79
N LEU A 287 -20.11 -16.19 10.49
CA LEU A 287 -19.27 -17.16 11.16
C LEU A 287 -19.56 -17.16 12.66
N SER A 288 -19.59 -18.35 13.27
CA SER A 288 -19.64 -18.50 14.72
C SER A 288 -18.28 -18.12 15.35
N ASP A 289 -18.28 -17.77 16.62
CA ASP A 289 -17.03 -17.40 17.34
C ASP A 289 -16.02 -18.55 17.33
N THR A 290 -16.48 -19.79 17.37
CA THR A 290 -15.64 -20.99 17.24
C THR A 290 -15.00 -21.09 15.85
N GLU A 291 -15.75 -20.86 14.77
CA GLU A 291 -15.22 -20.86 13.40
C GLU A 291 -14.21 -19.73 13.20
N ILE A 292 -14.47 -18.54 13.76
CA ILE A 292 -13.52 -17.42 13.70
C ILE A 292 -12.24 -17.78 14.43
N ALA A 293 -12.31 -18.34 15.65
CA ALA A 293 -11.12 -18.76 16.39
C ALA A 293 -10.30 -19.82 15.65
N GLN A 294 -10.96 -20.78 15.00
CA GLN A 294 -10.30 -21.79 14.16
C GLN A 294 -9.60 -21.15 12.94
N LEU A 295 -10.27 -20.22 12.25
CA LEU A 295 -9.67 -19.49 11.12
C LEU A 295 -8.48 -18.63 11.57
N ILE A 296 -8.57 -17.96 12.71
CA ILE A 296 -7.48 -17.17 13.28
C ILE A 296 -6.27 -18.08 13.58
N ALA A 297 -6.47 -19.21 14.25
CA ALA A 297 -5.40 -20.17 14.52
C ALA A 297 -4.72 -20.66 13.22
N TYR A 298 -5.52 -20.91 12.18
CA TYR A 298 -4.98 -21.30 10.88
C TYR A 298 -4.18 -20.18 10.22
N LEU A 299 -4.75 -18.98 10.11
CA LEU A 299 -4.09 -17.84 9.46
C LEU A 299 -2.81 -17.41 10.19
N GLU A 300 -2.79 -17.45 11.51
CA GLU A 300 -1.57 -17.22 12.31
C GLU A 300 -0.46 -18.23 12.03
N SER A 301 -0.81 -19.47 11.68
CA SER A 301 0.17 -20.53 11.36
C SER A 301 0.86 -20.33 10.01
N LEU A 302 0.36 -19.43 9.16
CA LEU A 302 0.90 -19.11 7.82
C LEU A 302 2.03 -18.07 7.95
N LYS A 303 3.24 -18.53 8.25
CA LYS A 303 4.44 -17.67 8.47
C LYS A 303 5.47 -17.92 7.42
#